data_2cde5338e0b533d5a2450d7631e0971e
#
_entry.id   2cde5338e0b533d5a2450d7631e0971e
#
_cell.length_a   1.000
_cell.length_b   1.000
_cell.length_c   1.000
_cell.angle_alpha   90.00
_cell.angle_beta   90.00
_cell.angle_gamma   90.00
#
_symmetry.space_group_name_H-M   'P 1'
#
loop_
_entity.id
_entity.type
_entity.pdbx_description
1 polymer ?
#
loop_
_entity_poly.entity_id
_entity_poly.type
_entity_poly.pdbx_seq_one_letter_code
_entity_poly.pdbx_strand_id
1 'polypeptide(L)'
;MIVSDTFAFLHLHKSGGTFVNHMMIKCLASARRVGYHLPYSEMPDTCRHLAVLGTVRNPWAYYVSWYHFQNGQERPNPLFLICSENRSLDFAGTIRNLVTLADDSARVERLAEVFPDHFVNYGLNLRQQCIERIRGSGAGFYSFLYNRLYAGAASPNIIPMERLRETLFDMQLGLNAQETLLTRDFLRSVPKLNVSDHGAYQDYYTPELRDLVALWDHQVIDAYDYRF
;
A
#
# COMPACT_ATOMS: atom_id res chain seq x y z
N MET A 1 1.76 10.55 0.73
CA MET A 1 1.18 11.49 -0.26
C MET A 1 2.25 12.44 -0.74
N ILE A 2 2.40 12.55 -2.04
CA ILE A 2 3.21 13.58 -2.72
C ILE A 2 2.27 14.29 -3.68
N VAL A 3 2.40 15.60 -3.79
CA VAL A 3 1.61 16.42 -4.71
C VAL A 3 2.53 17.21 -5.63
N SER A 4 2.09 17.44 -6.86
CA SER A 4 2.67 18.38 -7.83
C SER A 4 1.60 19.38 -8.25
N ASP A 5 1.88 20.21 -9.25
CA ASP A 5 0.88 21.12 -9.80
C ASP A 5 -0.15 20.42 -10.70
N THR A 6 0.11 19.17 -11.11
CA THR A 6 -0.73 18.43 -12.05
C THR A 6 -1.48 17.25 -11.43
N PHE A 7 -0.88 16.55 -10.48
CA PHE A 7 -1.53 15.40 -9.83
C PHE A 7 -1.01 15.16 -8.41
N ALA A 8 -1.78 14.42 -7.64
CA ALA A 8 -1.41 13.94 -6.31
C ALA A 8 -1.23 12.42 -6.35
N PHE A 9 -0.13 11.91 -5.75
CA PHE A 9 0.11 10.49 -5.61
C PHE A 9 -0.16 10.01 -4.19
N LEU A 10 -1.06 9.04 -4.07
CA LEU A 10 -1.36 8.35 -2.82
C LEU A 10 -0.59 7.02 -2.77
N HIS A 11 0.34 6.93 -1.83
CA HIS A 11 1.24 5.79 -1.71
C HIS A 11 0.62 4.66 -0.88
N LEU A 12 0.08 3.62 -1.54
CA LEU A 12 -0.31 2.38 -0.88
C LEU A 12 0.94 1.59 -0.48
N HIS A 13 0.95 1.09 0.75
CA HIS A 13 2.09 0.36 1.32
C HIS A 13 2.43 -0.89 0.49
N LYS A 14 3.73 -1.15 0.27
CA LYS A 14 4.27 -2.33 -0.46
C LYS A 14 3.73 -2.53 -1.89
N SER A 15 3.19 -1.49 -2.51
CA SER A 15 2.61 -1.51 -3.87
C SER A 15 3.41 -0.64 -4.86
N GLY A 16 4.74 -0.60 -4.74
CA GLY A 16 5.62 0.11 -5.69
C GLY A 16 5.73 1.62 -5.49
N GLY A 17 5.08 2.19 -4.48
CA GLY A 17 5.00 3.64 -4.30
C GLY A 17 6.33 4.34 -4.03
N THR A 18 7.35 3.65 -3.51
CA THR A 18 8.69 4.24 -3.37
C THR A 18 9.28 4.64 -4.73
N PHE A 19 9.05 3.84 -5.76
CA PHE A 19 9.48 4.15 -7.12
C PHE A 19 8.79 5.41 -7.66
N VAL A 20 7.48 5.52 -7.50
CA VAL A 20 6.70 6.71 -7.90
C VAL A 20 7.12 7.95 -7.11
N ASN A 21 7.33 7.81 -5.79
CA ASN A 21 7.83 8.90 -4.95
C ASN A 21 9.17 9.45 -5.46
N HIS A 22 10.13 8.57 -5.81
CA HIS A 22 11.42 8.98 -6.37
C HIS A 22 11.27 9.65 -7.73
N MET A 23 10.42 9.09 -8.60
CA MET A 23 10.12 9.69 -9.90
C MET A 23 9.60 11.12 -9.73
N MET A 24 8.56 11.32 -8.92
CA MET A 24 7.99 12.66 -8.72
C MET A 24 9.01 13.65 -8.18
N ILE A 25 9.71 13.30 -7.10
CA ILE A 25 10.68 14.22 -6.46
C ILE A 25 11.88 14.56 -7.36
N LYS A 26 12.28 13.62 -8.24
CA LYS A 26 13.43 13.84 -9.13
C LYS A 26 13.07 14.54 -10.44
N CYS A 27 11.86 14.30 -10.94
CA CYS A 27 11.50 14.70 -12.30
C CYS A 27 10.55 15.90 -12.35
N LEU A 28 9.79 16.19 -11.28
CA LEU A 28 8.79 17.25 -11.25
C LEU A 28 9.25 18.37 -10.33
N ALA A 29 9.42 19.57 -10.89
CA ALA A 29 9.92 20.74 -10.16
C ALA A 29 9.00 21.17 -9.00
N SER A 30 7.69 21.01 -9.16
CA SER A 30 6.68 21.37 -8.16
C SER A 30 6.39 20.26 -7.13
N ALA A 31 7.02 19.06 -7.27
CA ALA A 31 6.71 17.94 -6.40
C ALA A 31 7.11 18.18 -4.94
N ARG A 32 6.19 18.04 -4.03
CA ARG A 32 6.43 18.17 -2.59
C ARG A 32 5.72 17.07 -1.80
N ARG A 33 6.38 16.64 -0.73
CA ARG A 33 5.81 15.65 0.18
C ARG A 33 4.84 16.31 1.15
N VAL A 34 3.64 15.76 1.25
CA VAL A 34 2.62 16.15 2.25
C VAL A 34 2.74 15.26 3.49
N GLY A 35 2.92 13.96 3.29
CA GLY A 35 3.09 13.00 4.38
C GLY A 35 3.25 11.57 3.88
N TYR A 36 3.49 10.66 4.81
CA TYR A 36 3.74 9.24 4.52
C TYR A 36 2.43 8.46 4.58
N HIS A 37 2.08 7.67 3.56
CA HIS A 37 0.87 6.81 3.52
C HIS A 37 -0.42 7.48 4.03
N LEU A 38 -0.54 8.81 3.85
CA LEU A 38 -1.73 9.54 4.22
C LEU A 38 -2.88 9.20 3.28
N PRO A 39 -4.10 8.98 3.80
CA PRO A 39 -5.29 8.76 2.97
C PRO A 39 -5.74 10.06 2.27
N TYR A 40 -6.61 9.90 1.29
CA TYR A 40 -7.20 11.03 0.56
C TYR A 40 -7.91 12.03 1.50
N SER A 41 -8.53 11.55 2.57
CA SER A 41 -9.18 12.41 3.59
C SER A 41 -8.25 13.46 4.19
N GLU A 42 -6.94 13.17 4.24
CA GLU A 42 -5.90 14.08 4.76
C GLU A 42 -5.25 14.95 3.67
N MET A 43 -5.81 14.94 2.45
CA MET A 43 -5.32 15.81 1.37
C MET A 43 -5.64 17.26 1.70
N PRO A 44 -4.65 18.18 1.62
CA PRO A 44 -4.91 19.61 1.79
C PRO A 44 -6.00 20.11 0.83
N ASP A 45 -6.89 20.96 1.31
CA ASP A 45 -8.01 21.47 0.49
C ASP A 45 -7.53 22.15 -0.79
N THR A 46 -6.40 22.83 -0.73
CA THR A 46 -5.74 23.45 -1.89
C THR A 46 -5.29 22.44 -2.96
N CYS A 47 -5.25 21.14 -2.66
CA CYS A 47 -4.82 20.08 -3.57
C CYS A 47 -5.97 19.17 -4.02
N ARG A 48 -7.20 19.36 -3.50
CA ARG A 48 -8.34 18.45 -3.78
C ARG A 48 -8.83 18.51 -5.23
N HIS A 49 -8.46 19.54 -5.97
CA HIS A 49 -8.75 19.67 -7.40
C HIS A 49 -7.82 18.82 -8.29
N LEU A 50 -6.71 18.32 -7.74
CA LEU A 50 -5.73 17.55 -8.49
C LEU A 50 -6.25 16.14 -8.81
N ALA A 51 -5.89 15.63 -9.98
CA ALA A 51 -6.08 14.23 -10.33
C ALA A 51 -5.33 13.34 -9.32
N VAL A 52 -5.98 12.26 -8.88
CA VAL A 52 -5.37 11.30 -7.94
C VAL A 52 -4.76 10.14 -8.71
N LEU A 53 -3.47 9.91 -8.48
CA LEU A 53 -2.74 8.73 -8.91
C LEU A 53 -2.47 7.83 -7.70
N GLY A 54 -2.63 6.53 -7.89
CA GLY A 54 -2.34 5.53 -6.87
C GLY A 54 -1.76 4.25 -7.47
N THR A 55 -1.41 3.33 -6.60
CA THR A 55 -0.92 2.01 -6.99
C THR A 55 -1.65 0.93 -6.22
N VAL A 56 -1.78 -0.24 -6.83
CA VAL A 56 -2.31 -1.46 -6.23
C VAL A 56 -1.38 -2.63 -6.57
N ARG A 57 -1.43 -3.67 -5.78
CA ARG A 57 -0.64 -4.90 -5.99
C ARG A 57 -1.53 -6.12 -5.82
N ASN A 58 -1.15 -7.22 -6.47
CA ASN A 58 -1.75 -8.53 -6.21
C ASN A 58 -1.72 -8.84 -4.69
N PRO A 59 -2.88 -9.09 -4.03
CA PRO A 59 -2.95 -9.26 -2.58
C PRO A 59 -2.06 -10.38 -2.06
N TRP A 60 -1.99 -11.53 -2.74
CA TRP A 60 -1.11 -12.63 -2.33
C TRP A 60 0.37 -12.21 -2.35
N ALA A 61 0.80 -11.52 -3.39
CA ALA A 61 2.17 -10.99 -3.47
C ALA A 61 2.42 -9.86 -2.46
N TYR A 62 1.39 -9.08 -2.10
CA TYR A 62 1.48 -8.08 -1.04
C TYR A 62 1.83 -8.70 0.31
N TYR A 63 1.10 -9.74 0.74
CA TYR A 63 1.31 -10.36 2.05
C TYR A 63 2.70 -10.97 2.17
N VAL A 64 3.21 -11.64 1.15
CA VAL A 64 4.59 -12.17 1.13
C VAL A 64 5.60 -11.02 1.28
N SER A 65 5.46 -9.98 0.47
CA SER A 65 6.36 -8.81 0.54
C SER A 65 6.29 -8.08 1.89
N TRP A 66 5.11 -7.99 2.49
CA TRP A 66 4.93 -7.37 3.80
C TRP A 66 5.57 -8.22 4.91
N TYR A 67 5.32 -9.53 4.91
CA TYR A 67 5.86 -10.45 5.90
C TYR A 67 7.39 -10.43 5.89
N HIS A 68 8.02 -10.64 4.75
CA HIS A 68 9.48 -10.66 4.64
C HIS A 68 10.10 -9.31 5.02
N PHE A 69 9.49 -8.21 4.60
CA PHE A 69 9.93 -6.89 5.01
C PHE A 69 9.89 -6.71 6.52
N GLN A 70 8.81 -7.09 7.19
CA GLN A 70 8.69 -6.93 8.64
C GLN A 70 9.57 -7.93 9.41
N ASN A 71 9.61 -9.17 8.95
CA ASN A 71 10.42 -10.21 9.58
C ASN A 71 11.93 -9.92 9.51
N GLY A 72 12.38 -9.23 8.48
CA GLY A 72 13.76 -8.77 8.33
C GLY A 72 14.12 -7.52 9.12
N GLN A 73 13.15 -6.83 9.75
CA GLN A 73 13.43 -5.65 10.56
C GLN A 73 13.96 -6.05 11.95
N GLU A 74 14.94 -5.34 12.47
CA GLU A 74 15.36 -5.47 13.87
C GLU A 74 14.21 -5.12 14.83
N ARG A 75 13.46 -4.06 14.48
CA ARG A 75 12.28 -3.60 15.22
C ARG A 75 11.06 -3.54 14.30
N PRO A 76 10.34 -4.68 14.12
CA PRO A 76 9.13 -4.70 13.31
C PRO A 76 8.03 -3.83 13.93
N ASN A 77 7.05 -3.48 13.13
CA ASN A 77 5.92 -2.70 13.64
C ASN A 77 5.02 -3.52 14.58
N PRO A 78 4.24 -2.86 15.46
CA PRO A 78 3.35 -3.55 16.41
C PRO A 78 2.33 -4.48 15.74
N LEU A 79 1.84 -4.14 14.55
CA LEU A 79 0.91 -4.99 13.79
C LEU A 79 1.55 -6.36 13.47
N PHE A 80 2.82 -6.36 13.02
CA PHE A 80 3.53 -7.60 12.75
C PHE A 80 3.74 -8.40 14.04
N LEU A 81 4.20 -7.77 15.12
CA LEU A 81 4.43 -8.44 16.39
C LEU A 81 3.16 -9.08 16.95
N ILE A 82 2.04 -8.38 16.89
CA ILE A 82 0.76 -8.90 17.39
C ILE A 82 0.22 -10.01 16.49
N CYS A 83 0.28 -9.87 15.16
CA CYS A 83 -0.20 -10.90 14.24
C CYS A 83 0.70 -12.14 14.21
N SER A 84 2.01 -11.99 14.41
CA SER A 84 2.97 -13.09 14.45
C SER A 84 3.17 -13.70 15.85
N GLU A 85 2.43 -13.20 16.85
CA GLU A 85 2.60 -13.56 18.26
C GLU A 85 4.08 -13.48 18.69
N ASN A 86 4.66 -12.29 18.46
CA ASN A 86 6.07 -11.99 18.71
C ASN A 86 7.03 -12.91 17.94
N ARG A 87 6.73 -13.17 16.65
CA ARG A 87 7.52 -14.05 15.75
C ARG A 87 7.48 -15.54 16.11
N SER A 88 6.54 -15.97 16.94
CA SER A 88 6.34 -17.40 17.22
C SER A 88 5.63 -18.14 16.09
N LEU A 89 4.85 -17.42 15.28
CA LEU A 89 4.14 -17.97 14.13
C LEU A 89 4.98 -17.81 12.85
N ASP A 90 4.85 -18.80 11.98
CA ASP A 90 5.38 -18.77 10.61
C ASP A 90 4.58 -17.79 9.70
N PHE A 91 4.91 -17.81 8.41
CA PHE A 91 4.19 -17.01 7.41
C PHE A 91 2.70 -17.31 7.43
N ALA A 92 2.32 -18.59 7.38
CA ALA A 92 0.92 -18.99 7.26
C ALA A 92 0.09 -18.54 8.47
N GLY A 93 0.58 -18.76 9.68
CA GLY A 93 -0.08 -18.33 10.92
C GLY A 93 -0.19 -16.82 11.01
N THR A 94 0.90 -16.09 10.69
CA THR A 94 0.93 -14.63 10.72
C THR A 94 -0.06 -14.01 9.73
N ILE A 95 -0.07 -14.51 8.47
CA ILE A 95 -0.96 -13.97 7.44
C ILE A 95 -2.41 -14.33 7.69
N ARG A 96 -2.71 -15.52 8.23
CA ARG A 96 -4.08 -15.86 8.67
C ARG A 96 -4.60 -14.83 9.66
N ASN A 97 -3.84 -14.53 10.71
CA ASN A 97 -4.19 -13.55 11.73
C ASN A 97 -4.36 -12.13 11.16
N LEU A 98 -3.58 -11.76 10.15
CA LEU A 98 -3.66 -10.45 9.52
C LEU A 98 -4.85 -10.34 8.58
N VAL A 99 -5.11 -11.36 7.77
CA VAL A 99 -6.19 -11.37 6.78
C VAL A 99 -7.55 -11.34 7.47
N THR A 100 -7.72 -12.09 8.57
CA THR A 100 -8.98 -12.18 9.32
C THR A 100 -9.07 -11.17 10.47
N LEU A 101 -8.22 -10.15 10.49
CA LEU A 101 -8.15 -9.18 11.59
C LEU A 101 -9.50 -8.49 11.86
N ALA A 102 -10.32 -8.28 10.83
CA ALA A 102 -11.63 -7.65 10.96
C ALA A 102 -12.61 -8.42 11.89
N ASP A 103 -12.44 -9.73 12.01
CA ASP A 103 -13.25 -10.60 12.85
C ASP A 103 -12.60 -10.90 14.22
N ASP A 104 -11.35 -10.45 14.45
CA ASP A 104 -10.64 -10.67 15.71
C ASP A 104 -10.67 -9.42 16.58
N SER A 105 -11.78 -9.23 17.29
CA SER A 105 -11.96 -8.06 18.18
C SER A 105 -10.88 -7.95 19.25
N ALA A 106 -10.41 -9.07 19.83
CA ALA A 106 -9.38 -9.04 20.86
C ALA A 106 -8.03 -8.59 20.30
N ARG A 107 -7.67 -9.01 19.08
CA ARG A 107 -6.45 -8.56 18.41
C ARG A 107 -6.54 -7.10 17.99
N VAL A 108 -7.72 -6.65 17.53
CA VAL A 108 -7.97 -5.23 17.21
C VAL A 108 -7.82 -4.35 18.46
N GLU A 109 -8.33 -4.77 19.63
CA GLU A 109 -8.18 -4.04 20.90
C GLU A 109 -6.70 -3.90 21.28
N ARG A 110 -5.95 -4.99 21.28
CA ARG A 110 -4.51 -4.96 21.56
C ARG A 110 -3.74 -4.04 20.60
N LEU A 111 -4.15 -4.00 19.32
CA LEU A 111 -3.55 -3.08 18.34
C LEU A 111 -3.92 -1.62 18.65
N ALA A 112 -5.18 -1.34 18.99
CA ALA A 112 -5.65 0.00 19.33
C ALA A 112 -4.90 0.60 20.54
N GLU A 113 -4.51 -0.24 21.52
CA GLU A 113 -3.73 0.20 22.68
C GLU A 113 -2.30 0.65 22.34
N VAL A 114 -1.70 0.11 21.26
CA VAL A 114 -0.29 0.39 20.92
C VAL A 114 -0.13 1.34 19.74
N PHE A 115 -1.19 1.60 18.97
CA PHE A 115 -1.12 2.56 17.88
C PHE A 115 -1.38 3.99 18.39
N PRO A 116 -0.68 5.01 17.81
CA PRO A 116 -0.89 6.40 18.20
C PRO A 116 -2.29 6.89 17.81
N ASP A 117 -2.79 7.90 18.48
CA ASP A 117 -4.05 8.59 18.19
C ASP A 117 -3.96 9.53 16.97
N HIS A 118 -2.74 9.83 16.51
CA HIS A 118 -2.43 10.72 15.38
C HIS A 118 -1.56 10.05 14.32
N PHE A 119 -1.42 10.70 13.16
CA PHE A 119 -0.49 10.26 12.11
C PHE A 119 0.95 10.62 12.45
N VAL A 120 1.83 9.61 12.47
CA VAL A 120 3.25 9.75 12.86
C VAL A 120 4.18 9.91 11.66
N ASN A 121 3.66 9.87 10.43
CA ASN A 121 4.40 10.02 9.17
C ASN A 121 5.53 9.00 8.92
N TYR A 122 5.43 7.80 9.48
CA TYR A 122 6.31 6.67 9.19
C TYR A 122 5.55 5.33 9.22
N GLY A 123 6.19 4.25 8.77
CA GLY A 123 5.62 2.91 8.72
C GLY A 123 4.33 2.86 7.91
N LEU A 124 3.32 2.14 8.38
CA LEU A 124 1.97 2.09 7.79
C LEU A 124 1.18 3.39 8.00
N ASN A 125 1.64 4.25 8.90
CA ASN A 125 0.99 5.49 9.29
C ASN A 125 -0.50 5.30 9.61
N LEU A 126 -0.79 4.26 10.39
CA LEU A 126 -2.10 3.99 10.95
C LEU A 126 -2.20 4.63 12.34
N ARG A 127 -3.37 5.11 12.69
CA ARG A 127 -3.70 5.60 14.02
C ARG A 127 -4.75 4.70 14.66
N GLN A 128 -4.90 4.76 15.98
CA GLN A 128 -5.85 3.99 16.77
C GLN A 128 -7.23 3.90 16.09
N GLN A 129 -7.84 5.04 15.77
CA GLN A 129 -9.14 5.10 15.11
C GLN A 129 -9.19 4.34 13.76
N CYS A 130 -8.07 4.26 13.02
CA CYS A 130 -8.02 3.47 11.79
C CYS A 130 -8.07 1.97 12.08
N ILE A 131 -7.39 1.54 13.16
CA ILE A 131 -7.40 0.13 13.60
C ILE A 131 -8.79 -0.26 14.08
N GLU A 132 -9.45 0.57 14.88
CA GLU A 132 -10.81 0.32 15.35
C GLU A 132 -11.83 0.15 14.21
N ARG A 133 -11.65 0.89 13.11
CA ARG A 133 -12.51 0.81 11.93
C ARG A 133 -12.36 -0.46 11.10
N ILE A 134 -11.32 -1.27 11.35
CA ILE A 134 -11.21 -2.57 10.66
C ILE A 134 -12.22 -3.57 11.23
N ARG A 135 -12.62 -3.43 12.49
CA ARG A 135 -13.56 -4.31 13.17
C ARG A 135 -14.87 -4.40 12.40
N GLY A 136 -15.26 -5.61 12.03
CA GLY A 136 -16.51 -5.87 11.30
C GLY A 136 -16.57 -5.27 9.89
N SER A 137 -15.44 -4.84 9.32
CA SER A 137 -15.39 -4.29 7.94
C SER A 137 -15.70 -5.35 6.87
N GLY A 138 -15.58 -6.63 7.20
CA GLY A 138 -15.74 -7.74 6.25
C GLY A 138 -14.66 -7.79 5.17
N ALA A 139 -13.58 -7.02 5.31
CA ALA A 139 -12.51 -6.93 4.34
C ALA A 139 -11.19 -7.47 4.92
N GLY A 140 -10.38 -8.11 4.09
CA GLY A 140 -9.01 -8.44 4.41
C GLY A 140 -8.18 -7.18 4.65
N PHE A 141 -7.08 -7.34 5.38
CA PHE A 141 -6.27 -6.19 5.77
C PHE A 141 -5.77 -5.36 4.58
N TYR A 142 -5.43 -6.00 3.46
CA TYR A 142 -4.96 -5.27 2.28
C TYR A 142 -6.09 -4.48 1.61
N SER A 143 -7.26 -5.06 1.43
CA SER A 143 -8.45 -4.36 0.94
C SER A 143 -8.87 -3.23 1.86
N PHE A 144 -8.76 -3.41 3.19
CA PHE A 144 -8.98 -2.34 4.15
C PHE A 144 -7.99 -1.17 3.94
N LEU A 145 -6.70 -1.44 3.77
CA LEU A 145 -5.70 -0.39 3.49
C LEU A 145 -5.99 0.34 2.19
N TYR A 146 -6.37 -0.40 1.14
CA TYR A 146 -6.75 0.15 -0.16
C TYR A 146 -7.96 1.08 -0.02
N ASN A 147 -9.04 0.59 0.56
CA ASN A 147 -10.27 1.36 0.74
C ASN A 147 -10.01 2.61 1.59
N ARG A 148 -9.31 2.48 2.71
CA ARG A 148 -8.94 3.61 3.56
C ARG A 148 -8.15 4.67 2.80
N LEU A 149 -7.20 4.26 1.97
CA LEU A 149 -6.30 5.20 1.30
C LEU A 149 -7.01 6.03 0.25
N TYR A 150 -7.88 5.40 -0.54
CA TYR A 150 -8.52 6.02 -1.70
C TYR A 150 -9.95 6.50 -1.45
N ALA A 151 -10.54 6.22 -0.28
CA ALA A 151 -11.90 6.62 0.04
C ALA A 151 -12.11 8.13 -0.14
N GLY A 152 -13.17 8.49 -0.90
CA GLY A 152 -13.54 9.87 -1.19
C GLY A 152 -12.82 10.51 -2.38
N ALA A 153 -11.80 9.86 -2.97
CA ALA A 153 -11.20 10.33 -4.20
C ALA A 153 -12.15 10.08 -5.38
N ALA A 154 -12.44 11.13 -6.15
CA ALA A 154 -13.26 11.02 -7.35
C ALA A 154 -12.43 10.39 -8.48
N SER A 155 -12.80 9.19 -8.94
CA SER A 155 -12.20 8.49 -10.08
C SER A 155 -10.65 8.45 -10.03
N PRO A 156 -10.02 7.90 -8.97
CA PRO A 156 -8.57 7.86 -8.89
C PRO A 156 -7.99 6.92 -9.96
N ASN A 157 -6.87 7.33 -10.58
CA ASN A 157 -6.12 6.51 -11.51
C ASN A 157 -5.24 5.53 -10.74
N ILE A 158 -5.69 4.30 -10.56
CA ILE A 158 -4.96 3.27 -9.81
C ILE A 158 -4.23 2.32 -10.76
N ILE A 159 -2.91 2.23 -10.60
CA ILE A 159 -2.04 1.44 -11.47
C ILE A 159 -1.64 0.14 -10.76
N PRO A 160 -1.87 -1.04 -11.36
CA PRO A 160 -1.28 -2.29 -10.89
C PRO A 160 0.25 -2.20 -10.88
N MET A 161 0.86 -2.54 -9.74
CA MET A 161 2.32 -2.47 -9.56
C MET A 161 3.06 -3.32 -10.60
N GLU A 162 2.45 -4.41 -11.00
CA GLU A 162 2.97 -5.36 -11.97
C GLU A 162 3.22 -4.73 -13.35
N ARG A 163 2.44 -3.68 -13.68
CA ARG A 163 2.52 -2.92 -14.93
C ARG A 163 2.88 -1.45 -14.72
N LEU A 164 3.39 -1.11 -13.53
CA LEU A 164 3.58 0.28 -13.08
C LEU A 164 4.41 1.11 -14.06
N ARG A 165 5.55 0.58 -14.48
CA ARG A 165 6.50 1.32 -15.33
C ARG A 165 5.94 1.56 -16.73
N GLU A 166 5.36 0.55 -17.33
CA GLU A 166 4.73 0.60 -18.64
C GLU A 166 3.56 1.60 -18.64
N THR A 167 2.65 1.44 -17.68
CA THR A 167 1.50 2.34 -17.57
C THR A 167 1.91 3.79 -17.35
N LEU A 168 2.89 4.07 -16.46
CA LEU A 168 3.39 5.44 -16.24
C LEU A 168 4.05 6.02 -17.49
N PHE A 169 4.70 5.19 -18.31
CA PHE A 169 5.33 5.63 -19.55
C PHE A 169 4.33 6.10 -20.59
N ASP A 170 3.19 5.44 -20.67
CA ASP A 170 2.13 5.70 -21.64
C ASP A 170 1.11 6.75 -21.14
N MET A 171 1.08 6.99 -19.83
CA MET A 171 0.10 7.88 -19.20
C MET A 171 0.38 9.35 -19.49
N GLN A 172 -0.70 10.09 -19.80
CA GLN A 172 -0.65 11.55 -19.90
C GLN A 172 -0.79 12.18 -18.52
N LEU A 173 0.33 12.58 -17.91
CA LEU A 173 0.38 13.15 -16.55
C LEU A 173 0.23 14.69 -16.53
N GLY A 174 -0.02 15.33 -17.66
CA GLY A 174 -0.13 16.80 -17.76
C GLY A 174 1.20 17.54 -17.53
N LEU A 175 2.33 16.87 -17.72
CA LEU A 175 3.67 17.39 -17.49
C LEU A 175 4.11 18.31 -18.64
N ASN A 176 4.95 19.31 -18.34
CA ASN A 176 5.63 20.07 -19.40
C ASN A 176 6.66 19.21 -20.15
N ALA A 177 7.22 19.75 -21.24
CA ALA A 177 8.14 19.00 -22.11
C ALA A 177 9.39 18.50 -21.38
N GLN A 178 9.98 19.31 -20.51
CA GLN A 178 11.18 18.97 -19.75
C GLN A 178 10.88 17.89 -18.71
N GLU A 179 9.80 18.02 -17.93
CA GLU A 179 9.38 17.04 -16.95
C GLU A 179 9.01 15.71 -17.60
N THR A 180 8.38 15.77 -18.78
CA THR A 180 8.06 14.55 -19.57
C THR A 180 9.35 13.83 -19.98
N LEU A 181 10.37 14.55 -20.46
CA LEU A 181 11.65 13.97 -20.84
C LEU A 181 12.34 13.33 -19.63
N LEU A 182 12.44 14.06 -18.52
CA LEU A 182 13.05 13.55 -17.28
C LEU A 182 12.32 12.32 -16.73
N THR A 183 10.98 12.33 -16.75
CA THR A 183 10.17 11.21 -16.31
C THR A 183 10.38 9.97 -17.17
N ARG A 184 10.38 10.12 -18.50
CA ARG A 184 10.65 9.00 -19.41
C ARG A 184 12.06 8.43 -19.25
N ASP A 185 13.04 9.28 -19.04
CA ASP A 185 14.43 8.88 -18.80
C ASP A 185 14.56 8.13 -17.47
N PHE A 186 13.92 8.62 -16.42
CA PHE A 186 13.81 7.94 -15.13
C PHE A 186 13.17 6.55 -15.27
N LEU A 187 12.04 6.47 -15.98
CA LEU A 187 11.32 5.22 -16.20
C LEU A 187 12.15 4.19 -16.97
N ARG A 188 13.04 4.61 -17.87
CA ARG A 188 13.93 3.73 -18.64
C ARG A 188 15.16 3.28 -17.86
N SER A 189 15.79 4.17 -17.12
CA SER A 189 17.13 3.98 -16.56
C SER A 189 17.14 3.51 -15.11
N VAL A 190 16.17 3.89 -14.29
CA VAL A 190 16.19 3.57 -12.85
C VAL A 190 15.76 2.11 -12.61
N PRO A 191 16.57 1.30 -11.91
CA PRO A 191 16.21 -0.09 -11.61
C PRO A 191 15.01 -0.17 -10.66
N LYS A 192 14.47 -1.38 -10.47
CA LYS A 192 13.44 -1.62 -9.45
C LYS A 192 14.00 -1.27 -8.07
N LEU A 193 13.24 -0.48 -7.30
CA LEU A 193 13.61 -0.06 -5.95
C LEU A 193 12.89 -0.92 -4.90
N ASN A 194 13.56 -1.18 -3.77
CA ASN A 194 13.02 -1.92 -2.64
C ASN A 194 12.45 -3.30 -3.01
N VAL A 195 13.19 -4.06 -3.81
CA VAL A 195 12.86 -5.46 -4.10
C VAL A 195 13.07 -6.26 -2.81
N SER A 196 12.05 -6.94 -2.34
CA SER A 196 12.18 -7.87 -1.20
C SER A 196 12.92 -9.12 -1.69
N ASP A 197 13.85 -9.61 -0.86
CA ASP A 197 14.55 -10.87 -1.13
C ASP A 197 13.66 -12.04 -0.69
N HIS A 198 12.87 -12.56 -1.63
CA HIS A 198 12.02 -13.73 -1.44
C HIS A 198 11.74 -14.41 -2.79
N GLY A 199 11.44 -15.70 -2.77
CA GLY A 199 11.03 -16.49 -3.94
C GLY A 199 9.67 -16.06 -4.53
N ALA A 200 9.14 -16.87 -5.44
CA ALA A 200 7.81 -16.65 -5.99
C ALA A 200 6.77 -16.66 -4.85
N TYR A 201 5.82 -15.72 -4.88
CA TYR A 201 4.85 -15.63 -3.78
C TYR A 201 3.99 -16.88 -3.64
N GLN A 202 3.77 -17.60 -4.73
CA GLN A 202 3.01 -18.86 -4.74
C GLN A 202 3.60 -19.92 -3.81
N ASP A 203 4.92 -19.95 -3.66
CA ASP A 203 5.63 -20.96 -2.87
C ASP A 203 5.36 -20.87 -1.35
N TYR A 204 4.78 -19.75 -0.91
CA TYR A 204 4.47 -19.49 0.51
C TYR A 204 3.07 -19.91 0.93
N TYR A 205 2.21 -20.28 -0.03
CA TYR A 205 0.79 -20.50 0.23
C TYR A 205 0.41 -21.98 0.23
N THR A 206 -0.31 -22.39 1.27
CA THR A 206 -1.15 -23.59 1.17
C THR A 206 -2.45 -23.25 0.43
N PRO A 207 -3.17 -24.25 -0.14
CA PRO A 207 -4.47 -24.01 -0.77
C PRO A 207 -5.44 -23.26 0.15
N GLU A 208 -5.49 -23.62 1.44
CA GLU A 208 -6.40 -23.03 2.42
C GLU A 208 -6.06 -21.55 2.68
N LEU A 209 -4.78 -21.19 2.78
CA LEU A 209 -4.36 -19.81 3.00
C LEU A 209 -4.58 -18.96 1.72
N ARG A 210 -4.33 -19.54 0.54
CA ARG A 210 -4.64 -18.90 -0.74
C ARG A 210 -6.11 -18.53 -0.81
N ASP A 211 -6.99 -19.50 -0.51
CA ASP A 211 -8.44 -19.34 -0.61
C ASP A 211 -8.96 -18.36 0.47
N LEU A 212 -8.34 -18.36 1.65
CA LEU A 212 -8.64 -17.38 2.69
C LEU A 212 -8.34 -15.94 2.22
N VAL A 213 -7.19 -15.70 1.60
CA VAL A 213 -6.86 -14.38 1.02
C VAL A 213 -7.83 -14.03 -0.10
N ALA A 214 -8.18 -15.00 -0.97
CA ALA A 214 -9.17 -14.78 -2.02
C ALA A 214 -10.52 -14.34 -1.46
N LEU A 215 -10.97 -14.98 -0.38
CA LEU A 215 -12.24 -14.66 0.27
C LEU A 215 -12.25 -13.26 0.88
N TRP A 216 -11.21 -12.91 1.63
CA TRP A 216 -11.19 -11.67 2.41
C TRP A 216 -10.79 -10.44 1.59
N ASP A 217 -9.90 -10.61 0.60
CA ASP A 217 -9.44 -9.51 -0.26
C ASP A 217 -10.11 -9.51 -1.65
N HIS A 218 -11.27 -10.21 -1.80
CA HIS A 218 -12.01 -10.30 -3.08
C HIS A 218 -12.27 -8.93 -3.71
N GLN A 219 -12.53 -7.89 -2.92
CA GLN A 219 -12.80 -6.55 -3.44
C GLN A 219 -11.66 -6.03 -4.34
N VAL A 220 -10.41 -6.18 -3.90
CA VAL A 220 -9.25 -5.76 -4.71
C VAL A 220 -8.95 -6.79 -5.80
N ILE A 221 -9.11 -8.08 -5.50
CA ILE A 221 -8.88 -9.17 -6.46
C ILE A 221 -9.80 -9.02 -7.66
N ASP A 222 -11.09 -8.85 -7.44
CA ASP A 222 -12.10 -8.74 -8.51
C ASP A 222 -11.97 -7.43 -9.28
N ALA A 223 -11.71 -6.31 -8.57
CA ALA A 223 -11.58 -4.99 -9.21
C ALA A 223 -10.42 -4.90 -10.20
N TYR A 224 -9.35 -5.70 -10.01
CA TYR A 224 -8.16 -5.68 -10.86
C TYR A 224 -7.89 -7.01 -11.57
N ASP A 225 -8.84 -7.95 -11.57
CA ASP A 225 -8.74 -9.29 -12.17
C ASP A 225 -7.46 -10.03 -11.76
N TYR A 226 -7.07 -9.92 -10.49
CA TYR A 226 -5.90 -10.62 -9.99
C TYR A 226 -6.14 -12.12 -9.93
N ARG A 227 -5.10 -12.87 -10.30
CA ARG A 227 -5.06 -14.33 -10.23
C ARG A 227 -3.88 -14.74 -9.35
N PHE A 228 -4.04 -15.91 -8.73
CA PHE A 228 -2.98 -16.52 -7.93
C PHE A 228 -1.87 -17.11 -8.80
#